data_a506364ed08330a7caad5726d52689cb
#
_entry.id   a506364ed08330a7caad5726d52689cb
#
_cell.length_a   1.000
_cell.length_b   1.000
_cell.length_c   1.000
_cell.angle_alpha   90.00
_cell.angle_beta   90.00
_cell.angle_gamma   90.00
#
_symmetry.space_group_name_H-M   'P 1'
#
loop_
_entity.id
_entity.type
_entity.pdbx_description
1 polymer ?
#
loop_
_entity_poly.entity_id
_entity_poly.type
_entity_poly.pdbx_seq_one_letter_code
_entity_poly.pdbx_strand_id
1 'polypeptide(L)'
;MAEVIRMPLLSDTMTEGKIVKWNKNVGDTVKSDDLLADVETDKATMEVVGYADGTLLYVGIKEGEAAKINEIIAIVGKPGEDIQGYLAAENT
;
A
#
# COMPACT_ATOMS: atom_id res chain seq x y z
N MET A 1 -12.79 9.17 -6.40
CA MET A 1 -11.77 9.64 -5.44
C MET A 1 -10.80 8.51 -5.16
N ALA A 2 -9.53 8.86 -5.01
CA ALA A 2 -8.52 7.84 -4.73
C ALA A 2 -8.54 7.42 -3.27
N GLU A 3 -8.18 6.16 -3.03
CA GLU A 3 -7.99 5.63 -1.69
C GLU A 3 -6.51 5.48 -1.43
N VAL A 4 -6.07 6.02 -0.31
CA VAL A 4 -4.68 5.89 0.12
C VAL A 4 -4.55 4.63 0.96
N ILE A 5 -3.62 3.77 0.59
CA ILE A 5 -3.37 2.53 1.33
C ILE A 5 -2.12 2.75 2.17
N ARG A 6 -2.27 2.60 3.47
CA ARG A 6 -1.19 2.82 4.43
C ARG A 6 -0.74 1.50 5.00
N MET A 7 0.50 1.47 5.48
CA MET A 7 1.03 0.28 6.14
C MET A 7 0.20 0.01 7.39
N PRO A 8 -0.53 -1.11 7.43
CA PRO A 8 -1.35 -1.44 8.60
C PRO A 8 -0.52 -2.01 9.74
N LEU A 9 -1.06 -1.90 10.94
CA LEU A 9 -0.47 -2.55 12.10
C LEU A 9 -0.91 -4.01 12.09
N LEU A 10 -0.03 -4.88 11.67
CA LEU A 10 -0.32 -6.31 11.52
C LEU A 10 0.10 -7.14 12.73
N SER A 11 0.88 -6.54 13.62
CA SER A 11 1.36 -7.16 14.85
C SER A 11 1.45 -6.08 15.91
N ASP A 12 1.13 -6.41 17.15
CA ASP A 12 1.11 -5.43 18.25
C ASP A 12 2.51 -4.91 18.61
N THR A 13 3.56 -5.59 18.19
CA THR A 13 4.93 -5.15 18.42
C THR A 13 5.59 -4.58 17.15
N MET A 14 4.83 -4.49 16.07
CA MET A 14 5.34 -4.06 14.78
C MET A 14 5.56 -2.55 14.75
N THR A 15 6.77 -2.13 14.35
CA THR A 15 7.08 -0.72 14.15
C THR A 15 7.16 -0.38 12.68
N GLU A 16 7.42 -1.38 11.84
CA GLU A 16 7.48 -1.22 10.40
C GLU A 16 7.20 -2.56 9.75
N GLY A 17 6.89 -2.55 8.47
CA GLY A 17 6.70 -3.77 7.70
C GLY A 17 7.55 -3.71 6.44
N LYS A 18 8.19 -4.82 6.11
CA LYS A 18 9.00 -4.93 4.91
C LYS A 18 8.16 -5.53 3.79
N ILE A 19 8.09 -4.83 2.67
CA ILE A 19 7.38 -5.34 1.49
C ILE A 19 8.25 -6.43 0.86
N VAL A 20 7.79 -7.67 0.92
CA VAL A 20 8.52 -8.80 0.36
C VAL A 20 8.21 -8.94 -1.12
N LYS A 21 6.93 -8.72 -1.48
CA LYS A 21 6.47 -8.89 -2.85
C LYS A 21 5.24 -8.06 -3.12
N TRP A 22 5.19 -7.40 -4.27
CA TRP A 22 4.00 -6.74 -4.76
C TRP A 22 3.26 -7.68 -5.71
N ASN A 23 1.97 -7.89 -5.46
CA ASN A 23 1.13 -8.76 -6.30
C ASN A 23 0.39 -7.98 -7.38
N LYS A 24 0.41 -6.65 -7.30
CA LYS A 24 -0.18 -5.75 -8.30
C LYS A 24 0.87 -4.72 -8.69
N ASN A 25 0.79 -4.26 -9.93
CA ASN A 25 1.66 -3.22 -10.45
C ASN A 25 0.87 -1.96 -10.74
N VAL A 26 1.57 -0.83 -10.83
CA VAL A 26 0.94 0.43 -11.22
C VAL A 26 0.24 0.24 -12.56
N GLY A 27 -1.02 0.60 -12.64
CA GLY A 27 -1.85 0.41 -13.80
C GLY A 27 -2.75 -0.81 -13.75
N ASP A 28 -2.53 -1.71 -12.80
CA ASP A 28 -3.37 -2.90 -12.66
C ASP A 28 -4.71 -2.55 -12.01
N THR A 29 -5.74 -3.28 -12.39
CA THR A 29 -7.04 -3.17 -11.75
C THR A 29 -6.99 -3.85 -10.40
N VAL A 30 -7.49 -3.16 -9.38
CA VAL A 30 -7.54 -3.65 -8.01
C VAL A 30 -9.00 -3.68 -7.56
N LYS A 31 -9.38 -4.75 -6.90
CA LYS A 31 -10.72 -4.88 -6.32
C LYS A 31 -10.58 -5.00 -4.81
N SER A 32 -11.69 -4.74 -4.13
CA SER A 32 -11.78 -4.98 -2.70
C SER A 32 -11.41 -6.44 -2.42
N ASP A 33 -10.57 -6.66 -1.41
CA ASP A 33 -10.05 -7.98 -1.01
C ASP A 33 -8.97 -8.58 -1.93
N ASP A 34 -8.57 -7.88 -2.98
CA ASP A 34 -7.45 -8.35 -3.79
C ASP A 34 -6.16 -8.26 -2.98
N LEU A 35 -5.32 -9.28 -3.12
CA LEU A 35 -4.02 -9.31 -2.45
C LEU A 35 -3.08 -8.32 -3.14
N LEU A 36 -2.67 -7.29 -2.42
CA LEU A 36 -1.80 -6.26 -2.95
C LEU A 36 -0.33 -6.57 -2.77
N ALA A 37 0.06 -6.97 -1.57
CA ALA A 37 1.46 -7.18 -1.24
C ALA A 37 1.60 -8.16 -0.09
N ASP A 38 2.76 -8.79 -0.04
CA ASP A 38 3.17 -9.58 1.10
C ASP A 38 4.11 -8.73 1.95
N VAL A 39 3.86 -8.70 3.24
CA VAL A 39 4.61 -7.88 4.19
C VAL A 39 5.20 -8.78 5.27
N GLU A 40 6.50 -8.66 5.46
CA GLU A 40 7.19 -9.36 6.54
C GLU A 40 7.16 -8.51 7.81
N THR A 41 6.69 -9.10 8.89
CA THR A 41 6.64 -8.44 10.19
C THR A 41 7.67 -9.11 11.12
N ASP A 42 7.71 -8.63 12.36
CA ASP A 42 8.60 -9.20 13.38
C ASP A 42 8.23 -10.63 13.76
N LYS A 43 7.03 -11.08 13.40
CA LYS A 43 6.55 -12.42 13.79
C LYS A 43 6.30 -13.34 12.61
N ALA A 44 5.81 -12.81 11.49
CA ALA A 44 5.40 -13.62 10.35
C ALA A 44 5.23 -12.77 9.11
N THR A 45 5.12 -13.43 7.96
CA THR A 45 4.75 -12.76 6.73
C THR A 45 3.23 -12.64 6.68
N MET A 46 2.75 -11.43 6.49
CA MET A 46 1.33 -11.12 6.44
C MET A 46 0.97 -10.57 5.07
N GLU A 47 -0.32 -10.53 4.77
CA GLU A 47 -0.80 -10.07 3.48
C GLU A 47 -1.54 -8.74 3.64
N VAL A 48 -1.27 -7.81 2.73
CA VAL A 48 -2.01 -6.54 2.65
C VAL A 48 -3.00 -6.67 1.52
N VAL A 49 -4.27 -6.50 1.82
CA VAL A 49 -5.34 -6.58 0.83
C VAL A 49 -5.92 -5.19 0.57
N GLY A 50 -6.44 -5.00 -0.63
CA GLY A 50 -7.13 -3.77 -0.97
C GLY A 50 -8.48 -3.69 -0.29
N TYR A 51 -8.93 -2.47 -0.02
CA TYR A 51 -10.26 -2.23 0.53
C TYR A 51 -11.07 -1.27 -0.33
N ALA A 52 -10.64 -1.09 -1.58
CA ALA A 52 -11.35 -0.24 -2.54
C ALA A 52 -11.14 -0.78 -3.95
N ASP A 53 -12.15 -0.59 -4.79
CA ASP A 53 -12.04 -0.94 -6.19
C ASP A 53 -11.43 0.22 -6.97
N GLY A 54 -10.59 -0.09 -7.95
CA GLY A 54 -9.99 0.95 -8.79
C GLY A 54 -8.76 0.46 -9.50
N THR A 55 -7.91 1.40 -9.89
CA THR A 55 -6.63 1.12 -10.54
C THR A 55 -5.51 1.52 -9.59
N LEU A 56 -4.49 0.69 -9.50
CA LEU A 56 -3.32 1.03 -8.69
C LEU A 56 -2.57 2.16 -9.37
N LEU A 57 -2.55 3.33 -8.73
CA LEU A 57 -1.99 4.54 -9.31
C LEU A 57 -0.57 4.82 -8.83
N TYR A 58 -0.20 4.34 -7.64
CA TYR A 58 1.06 4.69 -7.04
C TYR A 58 1.49 3.60 -6.08
N VAL A 59 2.78 3.29 -6.11
CA VAL A 59 3.43 2.37 -5.15
C VAL A 59 4.56 3.16 -4.52
N GLY A 60 4.44 3.44 -3.22
CA GLY A 60 5.40 4.27 -2.51
C GLY A 60 6.60 3.51 -1.96
N ILE A 61 6.47 2.19 -1.84
CA ILE A 61 7.51 1.33 -1.27
C ILE A 61 7.78 0.21 -2.25
N LYS A 62 9.05 0.03 -2.61
CA LYS A 62 9.45 -1.03 -3.53
C LYS A 62 9.62 -2.36 -2.81
N GLU A 63 9.63 -3.45 -3.58
CA GLU A 63 9.94 -4.75 -3.01
C GLU A 63 11.29 -4.72 -2.32
N GLY A 64 11.36 -5.27 -1.12
CA GLY A 64 12.57 -5.28 -0.33
C GLY A 64 12.75 -4.08 0.57
N GLU A 65 11.90 -3.08 0.46
CA GLU A 65 11.97 -1.90 1.31
C GLU A 65 10.96 -1.98 2.44
N ALA A 66 11.25 -1.31 3.54
CA ALA A 66 10.36 -1.27 4.71
C ALA A 66 9.61 0.05 4.75
N ALA A 67 8.37 -0.02 5.24
CA ALA A 67 7.55 1.16 5.47
C ALA A 67 7.14 1.20 6.94
N LYS A 68 7.11 2.41 7.49
CA LYS A 68 6.64 2.59 8.86
C LYS A 68 5.13 2.47 8.91
N ILE A 69 4.60 2.18 10.08
CA ILE A 69 3.16 2.11 10.29
C ILE A 69 2.53 3.46 9.89
N ASN A 70 1.43 3.39 9.15
CA ASN A 70 0.69 4.53 8.61
C ASN A 70 1.38 5.26 7.45
N GLU A 71 2.54 4.79 7.02
CA GLU A 71 3.17 5.36 5.83
C GLU A 71 2.39 4.96 4.59
N ILE A 72 2.28 5.86 3.62
CA ILE A 72 1.58 5.57 2.37
C ILE A 72 2.38 4.55 1.58
N ILE A 73 1.78 3.39 1.31
CA ILE A 73 2.43 2.34 0.53
C ILE A 73 1.87 2.27 -0.89
N ALA A 74 0.61 2.67 -1.08
CA ALA A 74 -0.01 2.62 -2.40
C ALA A 74 -1.20 3.58 -2.46
N ILE A 75 -1.61 3.94 -3.67
CA ILE A 75 -2.82 4.73 -3.90
C ILE A 75 -3.61 4.04 -5.01
N VAL A 76 -4.89 3.82 -4.76
CA VAL A 76 -5.83 3.20 -5.69
C VAL A 76 -6.91 4.22 -6.04
N GLY A 77 -7.19 4.38 -7.32
CA GLY A 77 -8.22 5.32 -7.75
C GLY A 77 -8.57 5.12 -9.21
N LYS A 78 -9.09 6.16 -9.86
CA LYS A 78 -9.43 6.10 -11.27
C LYS A 78 -8.18 6.28 -12.12
N PRO A 79 -8.07 5.59 -13.27
CA PRO A 79 -6.93 5.80 -14.17
C PRO A 79 -6.81 7.29 -14.54
N GLY A 80 -5.59 7.80 -14.42
CA GLY A 80 -5.32 9.22 -14.74
C GLY A 80 -5.67 10.22 -13.65
N GLU A 81 -6.16 9.75 -12.51
CA GLU A 81 -6.49 10.63 -11.39
C GLU A 81 -5.21 11.25 -10.83
N ASP A 82 -5.28 12.55 -10.48
CA ASP A 82 -4.15 13.27 -9.91
C ASP A 82 -3.98 12.88 -8.44
N ILE A 83 -2.82 12.31 -8.11
CA ILE A 83 -2.51 11.85 -6.76
C ILE A 83 -1.53 12.78 -6.03
N GLN A 84 -1.07 13.84 -6.68
CA GLN A 84 -0.08 14.74 -6.09
C GLN A 84 -0.56 15.37 -4.78
N GLY A 85 -1.83 15.73 -4.72
CA GLY A 85 -2.41 16.29 -3.52
C GLY A 85 -2.37 15.36 -2.32
N TYR A 86 -2.56 14.07 -2.56
CA TYR A 86 -2.51 13.08 -1.49
C TYR A 86 -1.09 12.92 -0.95
N LEU A 87 -0.10 12.91 -1.83
CA LEU A 87 1.29 12.78 -1.44
C LEU A 87 1.79 14.01 -0.72
N ALA A 88 1.40 15.20 -1.18
CA ALA A 88 1.81 16.46 -0.56
C ALA A 88 1.25 16.58 0.86
N ALA A 89 0.01 16.15 1.07
CA ALA A 89 -0.63 16.21 2.39
C ALA A 89 0.10 15.33 3.42
N GLU A 90 0.65 14.21 2.97
CA GLU A 90 1.33 13.27 3.87
C GLU A 90 2.77 13.69 4.17
N ASN A 91 3.34 14.58 3.36
CA ASN A 91 4.72 15.02 3.55
C ASN A 91 4.86 16.26 4.43
N THR A 92 3.76 16.72 4.97
CA THR A 92 3.79 17.89 5.87
C THR A 92 3.81 17.50 7.33
#